data_a77b96e125665824e5b0e0a258dce545
#
_entry.id   a77b96e125665824e5b0e0a258dce545
#
_cell.length_a   1.000
_cell.length_b   1.000
_cell.length_c   1.000
_cell.angle_alpha   90.00
_cell.angle_beta   90.00
_cell.angle_gamma   90.00
#
_symmetry.space_group_name_H-M   'P 1'
#
loop_
_entity.id
_entity.type
_entity.pdbx_description
1 polymer ?
#
loop_
_entity_poly.entity_id
_entity_poly.type
_entity_poly.pdbx_seq_one_letter_code
_entity_poly.pdbx_strand_id
1 'polypeptide(L)'
;MLWNPTRFCENGYTPNRHPEWASALSMLVFYPCIARALQLQLYATVALLGTNMLSSMSTHLSQGMAADNLFFVTVDYIDVVTTVLILTVGLAEIAARIVPWLNAGIIAVLAIVGLATQGLSDELSTQWSGSVVAALFTTTTMSVYVVCRRCDGRGTLTLVVAGMLVVLAACAKLLADEPGALGLPVDEHGCNAHTASWAHALWHLFSGLAVLTLLGLITR
;
A
#
# COMPACT_ATOMS: atom_id res chain seq x y z
N MET A 1 -5.05 1.27 22.26
CA MET A 1 -6.17 0.66 21.54
C MET A 1 -5.67 -0.52 20.77
N LEU A 2 -6.22 -1.69 20.99
CA LEU A 2 -5.77 -2.88 20.29
C LEU A 2 -6.40 -2.88 18.90
N TRP A 3 -5.59 -2.94 17.87
CA TRP A 3 -5.99 -3.26 16.51
C TRP A 3 -6.95 -4.45 16.54
N ASN A 4 -8.14 -4.30 15.96
CA ASN A 4 -9.09 -5.39 15.83
C ASN A 4 -9.02 -5.95 14.41
N PRO A 5 -8.29 -7.03 14.19
CA PRO A 5 -8.10 -7.62 12.86
C PRO A 5 -9.38 -8.28 12.31
N THR A 6 -10.46 -8.38 13.10
CA THR A 6 -11.68 -9.11 12.72
C THR A 6 -12.57 -8.39 11.71
N ARG A 7 -12.20 -7.20 11.22
CA ARG A 7 -13.03 -6.41 10.30
C ARG A 7 -12.84 -6.72 8.82
N PHE A 8 -11.85 -7.51 8.47
CA PHE A 8 -11.56 -7.82 7.06
C PHE A 8 -11.71 -9.30 6.77
N CYS A 9 -12.26 -9.60 5.60
CA CYS A 9 -12.36 -10.98 5.11
C CYS A 9 -10.99 -11.66 4.98
N GLU A 10 -9.92 -10.92 4.76
CA GLU A 10 -8.55 -11.37 4.79
C GLU A 10 -8.12 -11.89 6.15
N ASN A 11 -8.46 -11.14 7.18
CA ASN A 11 -8.16 -11.46 8.57
C ASN A 11 -9.27 -12.29 9.21
N GLY A 12 -10.26 -12.69 8.40
CA GLY A 12 -11.43 -13.43 8.87
C GLY A 12 -11.01 -14.63 9.70
N TYR A 13 -11.29 -14.52 10.96
CA TYR A 13 -11.04 -15.48 11.99
C TYR A 13 -11.84 -16.76 11.74
N THR A 14 -11.25 -17.67 10.99
CA THR A 14 -11.62 -19.07 11.12
C THR A 14 -10.41 -19.78 11.70
N PRO A 15 -10.55 -20.52 12.81
CA PRO A 15 -9.44 -21.19 13.48
C PRO A 15 -8.71 -22.27 12.63
N ASN A 16 -9.09 -22.44 11.37
CA ASN A 16 -8.56 -23.43 10.44
C ASN A 16 -7.92 -22.81 9.19
N ARG A 17 -7.50 -21.56 9.21
CA ARG A 17 -6.84 -20.96 8.03
C ARG A 17 -5.42 -21.49 7.85
N HIS A 18 -5.15 -21.84 6.61
CA HIS A 18 -3.80 -22.15 6.14
C HIS A 18 -3.05 -20.85 5.80
N PRO A 19 -1.70 -20.88 5.84
CA PRO A 19 -0.90 -19.77 5.37
C PRO A 19 -1.29 -19.31 3.95
N GLU A 20 -1.42 -18.01 3.74
CA GLU A 20 -1.78 -17.44 2.43
C GLU A 20 -0.55 -17.27 1.54
N TRP A 21 -0.09 -18.36 0.96
CA TRP A 21 1.10 -18.37 0.11
C TRP A 21 1.01 -17.41 -1.08
N ALA A 22 -0.17 -17.28 -1.71
CA ALA A 22 -0.36 -16.40 -2.86
C ALA A 22 -0.09 -14.93 -2.47
N SER A 23 -0.68 -14.48 -1.37
CA SER A 23 -0.47 -13.12 -0.85
C SER A 23 0.97 -12.92 -0.38
N ALA A 24 1.55 -13.88 0.35
CA ALA A 24 2.94 -13.81 0.79
C ALA A 24 3.93 -13.70 -0.39
N LEU A 25 3.79 -14.55 -1.41
CA LEU A 25 4.67 -14.55 -2.57
C LEU A 25 4.47 -13.32 -3.47
N SER A 26 3.26 -12.75 -3.52
CA SER A 26 3.00 -11.54 -4.30
C SER A 26 3.81 -10.34 -3.81
N MET A 27 4.23 -10.32 -2.54
CA MET A 27 5.09 -9.27 -1.98
C MET A 27 6.47 -9.20 -2.66
N LEU A 28 6.91 -10.25 -3.32
CA LEU A 28 8.18 -10.24 -4.07
C LEU A 28 8.17 -9.23 -5.24
N VAL A 29 7.00 -8.74 -5.66
CA VAL A 29 6.90 -7.65 -6.65
C VAL A 29 7.59 -6.37 -6.18
N PHE A 30 7.75 -6.17 -4.87
CA PHE A 30 8.44 -5.00 -4.33
C PHE A 30 9.97 -5.10 -4.41
N TYR A 31 10.53 -6.28 -4.65
CA TYR A 31 11.98 -6.42 -4.81
C TYR A 31 12.57 -5.55 -5.92
N PRO A 32 12.05 -5.54 -7.17
CA PRO A 32 12.55 -4.63 -8.20
C PRO A 32 12.30 -3.15 -7.86
N CYS A 33 11.25 -2.82 -7.10
CA CYS A 33 11.02 -1.45 -6.61
C CYS A 33 12.12 -1.02 -5.63
N ILE A 34 12.49 -1.89 -4.68
CA ILE A 34 13.57 -1.66 -3.71
C ILE A 34 14.90 -1.49 -4.45
N ALA A 35 15.21 -2.38 -5.38
CA ALA A 35 16.44 -2.30 -6.17
C ALA A 35 16.51 -0.98 -6.97
N ARG A 36 15.40 -0.57 -7.59
CA ARG A 36 15.33 0.70 -8.33
C ARG A 36 15.42 1.92 -7.42
N ALA A 37 14.72 1.92 -6.29
CA ALA A 37 14.77 3.00 -5.30
C ALA A 37 16.19 3.17 -4.73
N LEU A 38 16.89 2.05 -4.48
CA LEU A 38 18.29 2.07 -4.04
C LEU A 38 19.22 2.71 -5.09
N GLN A 39 19.06 2.36 -6.37
CA GLN A 39 19.81 2.98 -7.48
C GLN A 39 19.55 4.50 -7.57
N LEU A 40 18.37 4.94 -7.19
CA LEU A 40 17.95 6.34 -7.17
C LEU A 40 18.28 7.06 -5.85
N GLN A 41 18.88 6.36 -4.89
CA GLN A 41 19.22 6.87 -3.54
C GLN A 41 17.99 7.38 -2.77
N LEU A 42 16.85 6.68 -2.90
CA LEU A 42 15.61 6.94 -2.18
C LEU A 42 15.58 6.07 -0.91
N TYR A 43 16.36 6.44 0.08
CA TYR A 43 16.65 5.56 1.24
C TYR A 43 15.43 5.35 2.14
N ALA A 44 14.57 6.36 2.31
CA ALA A 44 13.33 6.18 3.07
C ALA A 44 12.38 5.20 2.35
N THR A 45 12.20 5.35 1.05
CA THR A 45 11.43 4.42 0.21
C THR A 45 11.99 3.00 0.27
N VAL A 46 13.32 2.82 0.21
CA VAL A 46 13.98 1.51 0.36
C VAL A 46 13.66 0.87 1.70
N ALA A 47 13.84 1.62 2.79
CA ALA A 47 13.58 1.12 4.13
C ALA A 47 12.11 0.73 4.33
N LEU A 48 11.17 1.58 3.88
CA LEU A 48 9.75 1.35 4.02
C LEU A 48 9.26 0.16 3.19
N LEU A 49 9.65 0.08 1.91
CA LEU A 49 9.28 -1.05 1.04
C LEU A 49 9.89 -2.36 1.54
N GLY A 50 11.14 -2.35 2.03
CA GLY A 50 11.78 -3.54 2.57
C GLY A 50 11.11 -4.03 3.84
N THR A 51 10.80 -3.14 4.78
CA THR A 51 10.10 -3.48 6.03
C THR A 51 8.68 -3.98 5.72
N ASN A 52 7.94 -3.29 4.85
CA ASN A 52 6.59 -3.70 4.46
C ASN A 52 6.59 -5.07 3.76
N MET A 53 7.51 -5.31 2.84
CA MET A 53 7.62 -6.61 2.17
C MET A 53 7.83 -7.74 3.19
N LEU A 54 8.72 -7.56 4.16
CA LEU A 54 9.01 -8.59 5.17
C LEU A 54 7.87 -8.76 6.18
N SER A 55 7.28 -7.66 6.67
CA SER A 55 6.15 -7.73 7.62
C SER A 55 4.91 -8.33 6.97
N SER A 56 4.55 -7.91 5.76
CA SER A 56 3.40 -8.44 5.04
C SER A 56 3.57 -9.92 4.69
N MET A 57 4.74 -10.33 4.20
CA MET A 57 5.03 -11.77 4.01
C MET A 57 4.84 -12.56 5.32
N SER A 58 5.35 -12.03 6.42
CA SER A 58 5.25 -12.68 7.74
C SER A 58 3.80 -12.73 8.22
N THR A 59 3.01 -11.67 8.01
CA THR A 59 1.58 -11.62 8.32
C THR A 59 0.84 -12.72 7.57
N HIS A 60 1.01 -12.81 6.24
CA HIS A 60 0.33 -13.81 5.42
C HIS A 60 0.76 -15.25 5.74
N LEU A 61 2.03 -15.48 6.05
CA LEU A 61 2.53 -16.81 6.44
C LEU A 61 2.08 -17.20 7.85
N SER A 62 1.85 -16.24 8.73
CA SER A 62 1.36 -16.48 10.09
C SER A 62 -0.16 -16.47 10.22
N GLN A 63 -0.90 -16.24 9.14
CA GLN A 63 -2.34 -16.43 9.11
C GLN A 63 -2.68 -17.87 9.48
N GLY A 64 -3.63 -18.05 10.40
CA GLY A 64 -3.91 -19.33 11.03
C GLY A 64 -3.35 -19.47 12.44
N MET A 65 -2.46 -18.58 12.87
CA MET A 65 -2.13 -18.41 14.28
C MET A 65 -3.32 -17.81 15.04
N ALA A 66 -3.38 -18.08 16.35
CA ALA A 66 -4.43 -17.48 17.18
C ALA A 66 -4.32 -15.95 17.17
N ALA A 67 -5.45 -15.27 17.22
CA ALA A 67 -5.54 -13.81 17.16
C ALA A 67 -4.78 -13.08 18.26
N ASP A 68 -4.60 -13.73 19.38
CA ASP A 68 -3.86 -13.23 20.54
C ASP A 68 -2.36 -13.55 20.45
N ASN A 69 -1.92 -14.22 19.36
CA ASN A 69 -0.49 -14.48 19.16
C ASN A 69 0.26 -13.18 18.95
N LEU A 70 1.13 -12.83 19.89
CA LEU A 70 1.88 -11.59 19.89
C LEU A 70 2.71 -11.38 18.61
N PHE A 71 3.25 -12.46 18.03
CA PHE A 71 4.02 -12.38 16.79
C PHE A 71 3.11 -11.92 15.63
N PHE A 72 1.95 -12.58 15.43
CA PHE A 72 1.00 -12.22 14.38
C PHE A 72 0.54 -10.76 14.53
N VAL A 73 0.08 -10.37 15.73
CA VAL A 73 -0.38 -9.00 16.01
C VAL A 73 0.71 -7.97 15.73
N THR A 74 1.96 -8.29 16.08
CA THR A 74 3.08 -7.36 15.88
C THR A 74 3.41 -7.18 14.40
N VAL A 75 3.52 -8.26 13.63
CA VAL A 75 3.88 -8.16 12.21
C VAL A 75 2.75 -7.54 11.38
N ASP A 76 1.49 -7.82 11.71
CA ASP A 76 0.31 -7.22 11.11
C ASP A 76 0.28 -5.69 11.36
N TYR A 77 0.52 -5.27 12.59
CA TYR A 77 0.62 -3.85 12.92
C TYR A 77 1.75 -3.15 12.14
N ILE A 78 2.93 -3.77 12.06
CA ILE A 78 4.06 -3.21 11.30
C ILE A 78 3.70 -3.11 9.81
N ASP A 79 3.01 -4.11 9.25
CA ASP A 79 2.57 -4.11 7.86
C ASP A 79 1.67 -2.91 7.56
N VAL A 80 0.65 -2.70 8.37
CA VAL A 80 -0.27 -1.56 8.23
C VAL A 80 0.45 -0.23 8.35
N VAL A 81 1.27 -0.05 9.39
CA VAL A 81 2.00 1.21 9.62
C VAL A 81 2.95 1.49 8.45
N THR A 82 3.69 0.50 7.97
CA THR A 82 4.62 0.70 6.86
C THR A 82 3.90 0.98 5.55
N THR A 83 2.74 0.38 5.30
CA THR A 83 1.90 0.69 4.13
C THR A 83 1.48 2.15 4.13
N VAL A 84 1.03 2.68 5.26
CA VAL A 84 0.69 4.11 5.39
C VAL A 84 1.91 5.01 5.19
N LEU A 85 3.05 4.64 5.74
CA LEU A 85 4.29 5.40 5.57
C LEU A 85 4.78 5.37 4.11
N ILE A 86 4.54 4.29 3.36
CA ILE A 86 4.82 4.26 1.91
C ILE A 86 3.95 5.27 1.17
N LEU A 87 2.65 5.33 1.48
CA LEU A 87 1.72 6.26 0.84
C LEU A 87 2.00 7.72 1.17
N THR A 88 2.61 8.00 2.31
CA THR A 88 2.93 9.37 2.77
C THR A 88 4.39 9.72 2.50
N VAL A 89 5.32 9.11 3.22
CA VAL A 89 6.75 9.44 3.16
C VAL A 89 7.40 8.92 1.88
N GLY A 90 7.16 7.65 1.52
CA GLY A 90 7.78 7.04 0.34
C GLY A 90 7.35 7.72 -0.95
N LEU A 91 6.05 7.96 -1.11
CA LEU A 91 5.51 8.65 -2.29
C LEU A 91 5.98 10.12 -2.35
N ALA A 92 6.07 10.80 -1.21
CA ALA A 92 6.57 12.17 -1.14
C ALA A 92 8.06 12.26 -1.48
N GLU A 93 8.89 11.27 -1.07
CA GLU A 93 10.31 11.19 -1.45
C GLU A 93 10.46 11.02 -2.98
N ILE A 94 9.64 10.15 -3.60
CA ILE A 94 9.59 9.98 -5.06
C ILE A 94 9.19 11.30 -5.74
N ALA A 95 8.13 11.94 -5.26
CA ALA A 95 7.61 13.19 -5.82
C ALA A 95 8.62 14.33 -5.70
N ALA A 96 9.37 14.44 -4.61
CA ALA A 96 10.41 15.46 -4.42
C ALA A 96 11.56 15.33 -5.43
N ARG A 97 11.80 14.14 -5.97
CA ARG A 97 12.78 13.96 -7.08
C ARG A 97 12.25 14.41 -8.43
N ILE A 98 10.93 14.45 -8.59
CA ILE A 98 10.27 14.83 -9.85
C ILE A 98 9.93 16.31 -9.84
N VAL A 99 9.50 16.84 -8.69
CA VAL A 99 8.99 18.20 -8.50
C VAL A 99 9.99 19.01 -7.67
N PRO A 100 10.79 19.92 -8.27
CA PRO A 100 11.93 20.55 -7.60
C PRO A 100 11.59 21.43 -6.37
N TRP A 101 10.34 21.91 -6.26
CA TRP A 101 9.91 22.73 -5.13
C TRP A 101 9.32 21.93 -3.96
N LEU A 102 9.09 20.63 -4.14
CA LEU A 102 8.77 19.74 -3.03
C LEU A 102 10.05 19.49 -2.21
N ASN A 103 10.06 20.00 -1.00
CA ASN A 103 11.21 19.89 -0.12
C ASN A 103 10.93 19.00 1.09
N ALA A 104 11.97 18.70 1.85
CA ALA A 104 11.89 17.86 3.04
C ALA A 104 10.86 18.34 4.08
N GLY A 105 10.61 19.67 4.17
CA GLY A 105 9.63 20.23 5.10
C GLY A 105 8.20 19.82 4.73
N ILE A 106 7.84 19.91 3.45
CA ILE A 106 6.52 19.47 2.96
C ILE A 106 6.34 17.97 3.18
N ILE A 107 7.38 17.18 2.90
CA ILE A 107 7.38 15.72 3.14
C ILE A 107 7.14 15.44 4.62
N ALA A 108 7.84 16.14 5.52
CA ALA A 108 7.68 15.97 6.96
C ALA A 108 6.25 16.34 7.43
N VAL A 109 5.66 17.42 6.90
CA VAL A 109 4.27 17.79 7.21
C VAL A 109 3.29 16.71 6.75
N LEU A 110 3.43 16.20 5.53
CA LEU A 110 2.58 15.14 5.00
C LEU A 110 2.71 13.85 5.82
N ALA A 111 3.92 13.50 6.25
CA ALA A 111 4.16 12.35 7.11
C ALA A 111 3.50 12.52 8.50
N ILE A 112 3.63 13.71 9.10
CA ILE A 112 3.00 14.02 10.39
C ILE A 112 1.47 13.96 10.27
N VAL A 113 0.90 14.51 9.22
CA VAL A 113 -0.55 14.44 8.98
C VAL A 113 -1.00 12.98 8.82
N GLY A 114 -0.28 12.17 8.04
CA GLY A 114 -0.57 10.75 7.86
C GLY A 114 -0.52 9.96 9.17
N LEU A 115 0.50 10.18 10.00
CA LEU A 115 0.66 9.54 11.29
C LEU A 115 -0.35 10.03 12.34
N ALA A 116 -0.64 11.34 12.38
CA ALA A 116 -1.59 11.91 13.32
C ALA A 116 -3.02 11.40 13.08
N THR A 117 -3.42 11.23 11.82
CA THR A 117 -4.75 10.70 11.48
C THR A 117 -4.91 9.23 11.89
N GLN A 118 -3.82 8.45 11.94
CA GLN A 118 -3.86 7.08 12.47
C GLN A 118 -4.04 7.02 13.98
N GLY A 119 -3.46 7.96 14.73
CA GLY A 119 -3.53 7.98 16.20
C GLY A 119 -4.83 8.52 16.77
N LEU A 120 -5.63 9.23 15.97
CA LEU A 120 -6.81 9.97 16.45
C LEU A 120 -8.15 9.25 16.19
N SER A 121 -8.17 8.12 15.51
CA SER A 121 -9.41 7.45 15.12
C SER A 121 -9.46 5.99 15.51
N ASP A 122 -10.60 5.60 16.09
CA ASP A 122 -10.92 4.22 16.45
C ASP A 122 -11.46 3.41 15.27
N GLU A 123 -11.83 4.08 14.16
CA GLU A 123 -12.32 3.44 12.96
C GLU A 123 -11.26 3.38 11.88
N LEU A 124 -11.04 2.20 11.34
CA LEU A 124 -10.04 1.94 10.31
C LEU A 124 -10.26 2.78 9.04
N SER A 125 -11.52 2.99 8.65
CA SER A 125 -11.89 3.86 7.52
C SER A 125 -11.36 5.29 7.67
N THR A 126 -11.35 5.80 8.90
CA THR A 126 -10.86 7.13 9.24
C THR A 126 -9.32 7.15 9.37
N GLN A 127 -8.71 6.04 9.79
CA GLN A 127 -7.24 5.93 9.87
C GLN A 127 -6.57 6.03 8.50
N TRP A 128 -7.21 5.47 7.46
CA TRP A 128 -6.70 5.55 6.08
C TRP A 128 -6.96 6.89 5.41
N SER A 129 -7.96 7.65 5.85
CA SER A 129 -8.38 8.88 5.16
C SER A 129 -7.26 9.91 5.03
N GLY A 130 -6.48 10.13 6.08
CA GLY A 130 -5.36 11.09 6.06
C GLY A 130 -4.23 10.68 5.12
N SER A 131 -3.86 9.40 5.10
CA SER A 131 -2.84 8.89 4.19
C SER A 131 -3.31 8.91 2.74
N VAL A 132 -4.58 8.60 2.48
CA VAL A 132 -5.17 8.71 1.15
C VAL A 132 -5.19 10.17 0.67
N VAL A 133 -5.57 11.14 1.52
CA VAL A 133 -5.53 12.56 1.18
C VAL A 133 -4.10 13.01 0.88
N ALA A 134 -3.12 12.63 1.70
CA ALA A 134 -1.72 12.95 1.45
C ALA A 134 -1.20 12.33 0.13
N ALA A 135 -1.56 11.08 -0.15
CA ALA A 135 -1.20 10.41 -1.40
C ALA A 135 -1.86 11.09 -2.62
N LEU A 136 -3.14 11.45 -2.54
CA LEU A 136 -3.85 12.17 -3.59
C LEU A 136 -3.24 13.56 -3.85
N PHE A 137 -2.92 14.32 -2.80
CA PHE A 137 -2.26 15.61 -2.95
C PHE A 137 -0.91 15.44 -3.65
N THR A 138 -0.09 14.51 -3.21
CA THR A 138 1.26 14.28 -3.74
C THR A 138 1.21 13.81 -5.20
N THR A 139 0.32 12.87 -5.53
CA THR A 139 0.16 12.35 -6.90
C THR A 139 -0.41 13.39 -7.84
N THR A 140 -1.39 14.19 -7.39
CA THR A 140 -1.96 15.29 -8.19
C THR A 140 -0.90 16.34 -8.49
N THR A 141 -0.13 16.77 -7.48
CA THR A 141 0.95 17.73 -7.64
C THR A 141 2.01 17.25 -8.63
N MET A 142 2.44 15.99 -8.49
CA MET A 142 3.39 15.36 -9.41
C MET A 142 2.82 15.28 -10.83
N SER A 143 1.56 14.90 -10.99
CA SER A 143 0.89 14.78 -12.28
C SER A 143 0.78 16.13 -12.99
N VAL A 144 0.33 17.16 -12.30
CA VAL A 144 0.27 18.53 -12.83
C VAL A 144 1.65 19.01 -13.27
N TYR A 145 2.68 18.76 -12.46
CA TYR A 145 4.05 19.17 -12.82
C TYR A 145 4.54 18.45 -14.07
N VAL A 146 4.38 17.13 -14.18
CA VAL A 146 4.83 16.35 -15.34
C VAL A 146 4.08 16.77 -16.60
N VAL A 147 2.76 16.89 -16.54
CA VAL A 147 1.94 17.28 -17.70
C VAL A 147 2.20 18.70 -18.15
N CYS A 148 2.24 19.67 -17.21
CA CYS A 148 2.32 21.09 -17.55
C CYS A 148 3.75 21.62 -17.75
N ARG A 149 4.74 21.01 -17.10
CA ARG A 149 6.12 21.52 -17.10
C ARG A 149 7.09 20.70 -17.93
N ARG A 150 6.97 19.37 -17.92
CA ARG A 150 7.80 18.53 -18.78
C ARG A 150 7.28 18.45 -20.20
N CYS A 151 5.95 18.50 -20.37
CA CYS A 151 5.25 18.43 -21.67
C CYS A 151 5.74 17.28 -22.54
N ASP A 152 6.27 16.21 -21.91
CA ASP A 152 6.73 15.03 -22.64
C ASP A 152 5.63 13.95 -22.65
N GLY A 153 5.36 13.41 -23.82
CA GLY A 153 4.32 12.38 -24.00
C GLY A 153 4.67 11.08 -23.26
N ARG A 154 5.96 10.80 -23.01
CA ARG A 154 6.41 9.60 -22.27
C ARG A 154 6.09 9.73 -20.78
N GLY A 155 6.36 10.88 -20.17
CA GLY A 155 6.03 11.13 -18.78
C GLY A 155 4.52 11.06 -18.54
N THR A 156 3.73 11.66 -19.44
CA THR A 156 2.26 11.60 -19.40
C THR A 156 1.76 10.16 -19.50
N LEU A 157 2.25 9.37 -20.45
CA LEU A 157 1.89 7.96 -20.60
C LEU A 157 2.24 7.16 -19.34
N THR A 158 3.42 7.38 -18.77
CA THR A 158 3.86 6.72 -17.53
C THR A 158 2.90 7.02 -16.37
N LEU A 159 2.44 8.27 -16.23
CA LEU A 159 1.45 8.65 -15.21
C LEU A 159 0.09 7.97 -15.45
N VAL A 160 -0.37 7.90 -16.70
CA VAL A 160 -1.63 7.22 -17.03
C VAL A 160 -1.54 5.74 -16.66
N VAL A 161 -0.43 5.07 -17.02
CA VAL A 161 -0.21 3.66 -16.67
C VAL A 161 -0.17 3.48 -15.15
N ALA A 162 0.58 4.31 -14.42
CA ALA A 162 0.62 4.25 -12.97
C ALA A 162 -0.77 4.47 -12.35
N GLY A 163 -1.53 5.43 -12.84
CA GLY A 163 -2.90 5.70 -12.38
C GLY A 163 -3.84 4.50 -12.62
N MET A 164 -3.77 3.88 -13.79
CA MET A 164 -4.54 2.66 -14.06
C MET A 164 -4.18 1.52 -13.11
N LEU A 165 -2.90 1.33 -12.82
CA LEU A 165 -2.44 0.31 -11.87
C LEU A 165 -2.94 0.58 -10.44
N VAL A 166 -2.97 1.85 -10.01
CA VAL A 166 -3.54 2.24 -8.71
C VAL A 166 -5.04 1.95 -8.65
N VAL A 167 -5.80 2.24 -9.72
CA VAL A 167 -7.23 1.89 -9.79
C VAL A 167 -7.43 0.38 -9.71
N LEU A 168 -6.64 -0.41 -10.46
CA LEU A 168 -6.70 -1.87 -10.40
C LEU A 168 -6.34 -2.40 -9.00
N ALA A 169 -5.35 -1.81 -8.35
CA ALA A 169 -5.00 -2.14 -6.96
C ALA A 169 -6.16 -1.84 -6.00
N ALA A 170 -6.78 -0.67 -6.11
CA ALA A 170 -7.93 -0.31 -5.28
C ALA A 170 -9.13 -1.25 -5.51
N CYS A 171 -9.42 -1.61 -6.75
CA CYS A 171 -10.48 -2.58 -7.07
C CYS A 171 -10.15 -3.97 -6.49
N ALA A 172 -8.90 -4.41 -6.59
CA ALA A 172 -8.47 -5.68 -6.01
C ALA A 172 -8.57 -5.67 -4.49
N LYS A 173 -8.20 -4.56 -3.84
CA LYS A 173 -8.34 -4.39 -2.37
C LYS A 173 -9.81 -4.44 -1.94
N LEU A 174 -10.69 -3.71 -2.64
CA LEU A 174 -12.13 -3.73 -2.36
C LEU A 174 -12.71 -5.14 -2.53
N LEU A 175 -12.28 -5.88 -3.56
CA LEU A 175 -12.70 -7.25 -3.79
C LEU A 175 -12.19 -8.21 -2.70
N ALA A 176 -11.03 -7.95 -2.13
CA ALA A 176 -10.47 -8.71 -1.03
C ALA A 176 -11.23 -8.46 0.29
N ASP A 177 -11.52 -7.19 0.57
CA ASP A 177 -12.10 -6.77 1.86
C ASP A 177 -13.63 -6.97 1.92
N GLU A 178 -14.32 -6.67 0.82
CA GLU A 178 -15.79 -6.61 0.78
C GLU A 178 -16.37 -7.33 -0.46
N PRO A 179 -16.14 -8.62 -0.65
CA PRO A 179 -16.65 -9.34 -1.82
C PRO A 179 -18.17 -9.31 -1.92
N GLY A 180 -18.89 -9.27 -0.79
CA GLY A 180 -20.34 -9.19 -0.74
C GLY A 180 -20.89 -7.88 -1.30
N ALA A 181 -20.18 -6.75 -1.15
CA ALA A 181 -20.56 -5.46 -1.73
C ALA A 181 -20.56 -5.49 -3.26
N LEU A 182 -19.79 -6.42 -3.86
CA LEU A 182 -19.70 -6.63 -5.31
C LEU A 182 -20.65 -7.74 -5.81
N GLY A 183 -21.56 -8.24 -4.95
CA GLY A 183 -22.53 -9.27 -5.29
C GLY A 183 -21.93 -10.68 -5.45
N LEU A 184 -20.73 -10.92 -4.93
CA LEU A 184 -20.12 -12.24 -4.95
C LEU A 184 -20.67 -13.13 -3.83
N PRO A 185 -20.69 -14.46 -4.00
CA PRO A 185 -21.07 -15.39 -2.93
C PRO A 185 -20.16 -15.21 -1.73
N VAL A 186 -20.76 -15.09 -0.55
CA VAL A 186 -20.06 -14.93 0.72
C VAL A 186 -20.58 -15.93 1.74
N ASP A 187 -19.77 -16.26 2.74
CA ASP A 187 -20.16 -17.06 3.90
C ASP A 187 -21.02 -16.26 4.89
N GLU A 188 -21.37 -16.87 6.01
CA GLU A 188 -22.18 -16.25 7.09
C GLU A 188 -21.51 -15.00 7.71
N HIS A 189 -20.22 -14.80 7.50
CA HIS A 189 -19.45 -13.63 7.97
C HIS A 189 -19.28 -12.57 6.88
N GLY A 190 -19.91 -12.75 5.71
CA GLY A 190 -19.79 -11.83 4.58
C GLY A 190 -18.49 -11.98 3.78
N CYS A 191 -17.77 -13.10 3.94
CA CYS A 191 -16.46 -13.34 3.36
C CYS A 191 -16.44 -14.45 2.31
N ASN A 192 -15.52 -14.31 1.34
CA ASN A 192 -15.13 -15.37 0.42
C ASN A 192 -13.62 -15.54 0.49
N ALA A 193 -13.16 -16.47 1.33
CA ALA A 193 -11.73 -16.64 1.64
C ALA A 193 -10.85 -16.89 0.40
N HIS A 194 -11.36 -17.63 -0.59
CA HIS A 194 -10.59 -17.90 -1.81
C HIS A 194 -10.44 -16.65 -2.68
N THR A 195 -11.54 -15.94 -2.92
CA THR A 195 -11.52 -14.66 -3.67
C THR A 195 -10.68 -13.62 -2.95
N ALA A 196 -10.81 -13.51 -1.63
CA ALA A 196 -10.05 -12.57 -0.82
C ALA A 196 -8.54 -12.77 -0.96
N SER A 197 -8.04 -14.00 -0.85
CA SER A 197 -6.61 -14.30 -0.95
C SER A 197 -6.04 -13.93 -2.33
N TRP A 198 -6.71 -14.29 -3.42
CA TRP A 198 -6.25 -13.94 -4.77
C TRP A 198 -6.36 -12.45 -5.07
N ALA A 199 -7.45 -11.82 -4.65
CA ALA A 199 -7.65 -10.39 -4.83
C ALA A 199 -6.59 -9.60 -4.05
N HIS A 200 -6.24 -10.04 -2.84
CA HIS A 200 -5.17 -9.44 -2.06
C HIS A 200 -3.80 -9.59 -2.74
N ALA A 201 -3.49 -10.76 -3.29
CA ALA A 201 -2.27 -10.94 -4.06
C ALA A 201 -2.20 -10.01 -5.29
N LEU A 202 -3.33 -9.81 -5.99
CA LEU A 202 -3.44 -8.86 -7.10
C LEU A 202 -3.26 -7.41 -6.64
N TRP A 203 -3.78 -7.05 -5.46
CA TRP A 203 -3.54 -5.73 -4.87
C TRP A 203 -2.06 -5.45 -4.69
N HIS A 204 -1.28 -6.39 -4.10
CA HIS A 204 0.17 -6.25 -3.98
C HIS A 204 0.84 -6.11 -5.35
N LEU A 205 0.46 -6.96 -6.33
CA LEU A 205 1.04 -6.94 -7.66
C LEU A 205 0.85 -5.58 -8.33
N PHE A 206 -0.38 -5.08 -8.38
CA PHE A 206 -0.68 -3.80 -9.03
C PHE A 206 -0.08 -2.61 -8.27
N SER A 207 -0.05 -2.65 -6.95
CA SER A 207 0.60 -1.62 -6.13
C SER A 207 2.11 -1.57 -6.39
N GLY A 208 2.78 -2.71 -6.41
CA GLY A 208 4.21 -2.79 -6.71
C GLY A 208 4.53 -2.32 -8.13
N LEU A 209 3.75 -2.72 -9.13
CA LEU A 209 3.91 -2.26 -10.51
C LEU A 209 3.67 -0.74 -10.63
N ALA A 210 2.71 -0.17 -9.89
CA ALA A 210 2.47 1.27 -9.84
C ALA A 210 3.70 2.01 -9.28
N VAL A 211 4.25 1.55 -8.16
CA VAL A 211 5.47 2.12 -7.57
C VAL A 211 6.63 2.03 -8.54
N LEU A 212 6.86 0.88 -9.17
CA LEU A 212 7.95 0.69 -10.14
C LEU A 212 7.81 1.64 -11.34
N THR A 213 6.58 1.82 -11.81
CA THR A 213 6.25 2.74 -12.91
C THR A 213 6.56 4.19 -12.51
N LEU A 214 6.18 4.62 -11.31
CA LEU A 214 6.48 5.96 -10.79
C LEU A 214 7.99 6.20 -10.63
N LEU A 215 8.74 5.20 -10.14
CA LEU A 215 10.21 5.26 -10.07
C LEU A 215 10.86 5.42 -11.45
N GLY A 216 10.19 4.99 -12.51
CA GLY A 216 10.60 5.19 -13.89
C GLY A 216 10.54 6.65 -14.37
N LEU A 217 9.76 7.52 -13.70
CA LEU A 217 9.70 8.96 -13.98
C LEU A 217 10.95 9.72 -13.54
N ILE A 218 11.70 9.16 -12.58
CA ILE A 218 12.93 9.77 -12.09
C ILE A 218 14.04 9.48 -13.09
N THR A 219 14.37 10.49 -13.88
CA THR A 219 15.56 10.45 -14.75
C THR A 219 16.81 10.71 -13.91
N ARG A 220 17.87 9.97 -14.19
CA ARG A 220 19.19 10.21 -13.59
C ARG A 220 19.82 11.51 -14.08
#